data_2ee23cc55867cc42b4fc3b6bd2811fef
#
_entry.id   2ee23cc55867cc42b4fc3b6bd2811fef
#
_cell.length_a   1.000
_cell.length_b   1.000
_cell.length_c   1.000
_cell.angle_alpha   90.00
_cell.angle_beta   90.00
_cell.angle_gamma   90.00
#
_symmetry.space_group_name_H-M   'P 1'
#
loop_
_entity.id
_entity.type
_entity.pdbx_description
1 polymer ?
#
loop_
_entity_poly.entity_id
_entity_poly.type
_entity_poly.pdbx_seq_one_letter_code
_entity_poly.pdbx_strand_id
1 'polypeptide(L)'
;MYLGDILKAAFPLEEFEEKFDARKLTAMMNYPDIHKDIYVQVAHWIYNRSAQLVAASLAGLIALLKSYNRDIHRVCLIAEGSLFWSESRKDKNYNILVMEKLQELLRELELEDVEVHINSMDNANLIGTGIAALS
;
A
#
# COMPACT_ATOMS: atom_id res chain seq x y z
N MET A 1 -8.24 6.14 1.79
CA MET A 1 -8.14 4.67 1.85
C MET A 1 -8.87 4.18 3.09
N TYR A 2 -9.78 3.26 2.91
CA TYR A 2 -10.81 2.86 3.88
C TYR A 2 -10.41 1.64 4.74
N LEU A 3 -9.13 1.47 5.08
CA LEU A 3 -8.69 0.31 5.87
C LEU A 3 -9.34 0.26 7.26
N GLY A 4 -9.55 1.43 7.87
CA GLY A 4 -10.26 1.51 9.14
C GLY A 4 -11.72 1.09 9.03
N ASP A 5 -12.39 1.41 7.93
CA ASP A 5 -13.77 1.00 7.69
C ASP A 5 -13.88 -0.52 7.52
N ILE A 6 -12.86 -1.19 6.97
CA ILE A 6 -12.81 -2.64 6.88
C ILE A 6 -12.75 -3.26 8.28
N LEU A 7 -11.94 -2.68 9.19
CA LEU A 7 -11.89 -3.14 10.58
C LEU A 7 -13.24 -2.96 11.27
N LYS A 8 -13.89 -1.80 11.09
CA LYS A 8 -15.24 -1.55 11.64
C LYS A 8 -16.25 -2.56 11.11
N ALA A 9 -16.20 -2.87 9.82
CA ALA A 9 -17.09 -3.85 9.21
C ALA A 9 -16.85 -5.27 9.73
N ALA A 10 -15.64 -5.62 10.12
CA ALA A 10 -15.32 -6.91 10.75
C ALA A 10 -15.92 -7.05 12.17
N PHE A 11 -16.20 -5.94 12.84
CA PHE A 11 -16.73 -5.90 14.21
C PHE A 11 -17.97 -4.97 14.32
N PRO A 12 -19.08 -5.31 13.69
CA PRO A 12 -20.24 -4.39 13.56
C PRO A 12 -20.96 -4.09 14.89
N LEU A 13 -20.74 -4.89 15.93
CA LEU A 13 -21.35 -4.69 17.25
C LEU A 13 -20.47 -3.88 18.20
N GLU A 14 -19.26 -3.49 17.77
CA GLU A 14 -18.34 -2.72 18.59
C GLU A 14 -18.38 -1.25 18.20
N GLU A 15 -18.29 -0.38 19.20
CA GLU A 15 -18.23 1.05 19.01
C GLU A 15 -16.80 1.49 18.73
N PHE A 16 -16.52 1.83 17.48
CA PHE A 16 -15.28 2.50 17.09
C PHE A 16 -15.53 3.99 16.90
N GLU A 17 -14.49 4.80 17.05
CA GLU A 17 -14.58 6.22 16.73
C GLU A 17 -15.10 6.44 15.31
N GLU A 18 -15.91 7.50 15.12
CA GLU A 18 -16.55 7.80 13.84
C GLU A 18 -15.56 7.84 12.68
N LYS A 19 -14.40 8.48 12.90
CA LYS A 19 -13.30 8.55 11.92
C LYS A 19 -12.17 7.57 12.30
N PHE A 20 -12.33 6.31 11.96
CA PHE A 20 -11.31 5.29 12.14
C PHE A 20 -10.56 5.10 10.81
N ASP A 21 -9.49 5.87 10.60
CA ASP A 21 -8.69 5.86 9.38
C ASP A 21 -7.48 4.90 9.46
N ALA A 22 -6.66 4.90 8.41
CA ALA A 22 -5.46 4.06 8.33
C ALA A 22 -4.43 4.39 9.43
N ARG A 23 -4.37 5.63 9.92
CA ARG A 23 -3.46 6.01 11.01
C ARG A 23 -3.86 5.37 12.32
N LYS A 24 -5.16 5.32 12.61
CA LYS A 24 -5.70 4.66 13.80
C LYS A 24 -5.51 3.15 13.74
N LEU A 25 -5.69 2.55 12.56
CA LEU A 25 -5.38 1.14 12.35
C LEU A 25 -3.90 0.84 12.61
N THR A 26 -2.99 1.65 12.07
CA THR A 26 -1.55 1.51 12.31
C THR A 26 -1.20 1.74 13.79
N ALA A 27 -1.83 2.73 14.45
CA ALA A 27 -1.65 2.96 15.88
C ALA A 27 -2.11 1.76 16.70
N MET A 28 -3.23 1.13 16.37
CA MET A 28 -3.71 -0.11 17.02
C MET A 28 -2.68 -1.23 16.92
N MET A 29 -2.07 -1.41 15.75
CA MET A 29 -1.00 -2.39 15.53
C MET A 29 0.25 -2.09 16.37
N ASN A 30 0.61 -0.81 16.49
CA ASN A 30 1.83 -0.38 17.17
C ASN A 30 1.71 -0.31 18.70
N TYR A 31 0.48 -0.23 19.23
CA TYR A 31 0.17 -0.17 20.65
C TYR A 31 -0.84 -1.27 21.06
N PRO A 32 -0.47 -2.55 20.90
CA PRO A 32 -1.40 -3.67 21.09
C PRO A 32 -1.91 -3.79 22.52
N ASP A 33 -1.14 -3.32 23.52
CA ASP A 33 -1.44 -3.50 24.95
C ASP A 33 -2.70 -2.75 25.42
N ILE A 34 -3.15 -1.75 24.64
CA ILE A 34 -4.35 -0.95 24.95
C ILE A 34 -5.58 -1.37 24.13
N HIS A 35 -5.46 -2.43 23.33
CA HIS A 35 -6.54 -2.92 22.48
C HIS A 35 -6.79 -4.40 22.68
N LYS A 36 -7.99 -4.89 22.33
CA LYS A 36 -8.29 -6.33 22.33
C LYS A 36 -7.42 -7.04 21.31
N ASP A 37 -6.83 -8.16 21.69
CA ASP A 37 -5.92 -8.95 20.82
C ASP A 37 -6.53 -9.26 19.44
N ILE A 38 -7.82 -9.59 19.41
CA ILE A 38 -8.51 -9.90 18.13
C ILE A 38 -8.54 -8.71 17.18
N TYR A 39 -8.68 -7.48 17.70
CA TYR A 39 -8.64 -6.28 16.84
C TYR A 39 -7.26 -6.05 16.27
N VAL A 40 -6.24 -6.25 17.09
CA VAL A 40 -4.84 -6.12 16.67
C VAL A 40 -4.51 -7.15 15.58
N GLN A 41 -4.91 -8.41 15.77
CA GLN A 41 -4.71 -9.47 14.78
C GLN A 41 -5.40 -9.14 13.44
N VAL A 42 -6.66 -8.72 13.48
CA VAL A 42 -7.40 -8.34 12.27
C VAL A 42 -6.80 -7.10 11.62
N ALA A 43 -6.34 -6.11 12.40
CA ALA A 43 -5.65 -4.94 11.88
C ALA A 43 -4.36 -5.32 11.12
N HIS A 44 -3.53 -6.20 11.67
CA HIS A 44 -2.35 -6.74 10.99
C HIS A 44 -2.72 -7.47 9.69
N TRP A 45 -3.76 -8.28 9.72
CA TRP A 45 -4.22 -8.99 8.53
C TRP A 45 -4.69 -8.03 7.43
N ILE A 46 -5.48 -7.00 7.78
CA ILE A 46 -5.95 -5.97 6.83
C ILE A 46 -4.76 -5.22 6.23
N TYR A 47 -3.80 -4.81 7.06
CA TYR A 47 -2.60 -4.09 6.63
C TYR A 47 -1.79 -4.90 5.62
N ASN A 48 -1.46 -6.14 5.96
CA ASN A 48 -0.70 -7.03 5.09
C ASN A 48 -1.45 -7.35 3.79
N ARG A 49 -2.75 -7.64 3.88
CA ARG A 49 -3.58 -7.93 2.70
C ARG A 49 -3.68 -6.74 1.76
N SER A 50 -3.81 -5.54 2.32
CA SER A 50 -3.81 -4.29 1.55
C SER A 50 -2.50 -4.11 0.78
N ALA A 51 -1.35 -4.32 1.42
CA ALA A 51 -0.05 -4.22 0.78
C ALA A 51 0.12 -5.23 -0.38
N GLN A 52 -0.36 -6.47 -0.19
CA GLN A 52 -0.36 -7.50 -1.25
C GLN A 52 -1.22 -7.09 -2.45
N LEU A 53 -2.40 -6.52 -2.22
CA LEU A 53 -3.28 -6.07 -3.30
C LEU A 53 -2.70 -4.88 -4.07
N VAL A 54 -2.05 -3.95 -3.39
CA VAL A 54 -1.31 -2.85 -4.03
C VAL A 54 -0.18 -3.40 -4.89
N ALA A 55 0.62 -4.31 -4.37
CA ALA A 55 1.70 -4.95 -5.11
C ALA A 55 1.20 -5.69 -6.35
N ALA A 56 0.10 -6.42 -6.25
CA ALA A 56 -0.52 -7.12 -7.36
C ALA A 56 -1.01 -6.15 -8.46
N SER A 57 -1.61 -5.03 -8.06
CA SER A 57 -2.03 -3.99 -9.00
C SER A 57 -0.86 -3.36 -9.73
N LEU A 58 0.24 -3.07 -9.01
CA LEU A 58 1.46 -2.52 -9.59
C LEU A 58 2.14 -3.52 -10.54
N ALA A 59 2.22 -4.80 -10.17
CA ALA A 59 2.76 -5.84 -11.04
C ALA A 59 1.96 -5.95 -12.35
N GLY A 60 0.63 -5.91 -12.27
CA GLY A 60 -0.24 -5.91 -13.45
C GLY A 60 -0.02 -4.71 -14.36
N LEU A 61 0.15 -3.51 -13.79
CA LEU A 61 0.48 -2.29 -14.55
C LEU A 61 1.86 -2.39 -15.23
N ILE A 62 2.87 -2.88 -14.54
CA ILE A 62 4.22 -3.07 -15.11
C ILE A 62 4.18 -4.09 -16.23
N ALA A 63 3.47 -5.22 -16.05
CA ALA A 63 3.28 -6.21 -17.10
C ALA A 63 2.59 -5.63 -18.33
N LEU A 64 1.57 -4.80 -18.13
CA LEU A 64 0.87 -4.10 -19.19
C LEU A 64 1.79 -3.11 -19.95
N LEU A 65 2.55 -2.29 -19.22
CA LEU A 65 3.53 -1.37 -19.81
C LEU A 65 4.58 -2.12 -20.64
N LYS A 66 5.10 -3.23 -20.11
CA LYS A 66 6.08 -4.07 -20.82
C LYS A 66 5.49 -4.70 -22.08
N SER A 67 4.20 -5.03 -22.10
CA SER A 67 3.51 -5.57 -23.27
C SER A 67 3.39 -4.55 -24.40
N TYR A 68 3.24 -3.26 -24.07
CA TYR A 68 3.21 -2.18 -25.06
C TYR A 68 4.60 -1.75 -25.53
N ASN A 69 5.59 -1.80 -24.63
CA ASN A 69 6.97 -1.44 -24.97
C ASN A 69 7.94 -2.42 -24.28
N ARG A 70 8.48 -3.35 -25.06
CA ARG A 70 9.41 -4.39 -24.57
C ARG A 70 10.75 -3.85 -24.10
N ASP A 71 11.11 -2.63 -24.50
CA ASP A 71 12.38 -1.98 -24.12
C ASP A 71 12.32 -1.30 -22.75
N ILE A 72 11.19 -1.38 -22.04
CA ILE A 72 11.09 -0.87 -20.67
C ILE A 72 11.90 -1.77 -19.73
N HIS A 73 12.96 -1.20 -19.14
CA HIS A 73 13.79 -1.85 -18.13
C HIS A 73 13.78 -1.13 -16.78
N ARG A 74 13.16 0.04 -16.70
CA ARG A 74 13.05 0.83 -15.47
C ARG A 74 11.68 1.48 -15.36
N VAL A 75 11.08 1.37 -14.18
CA VAL A 75 9.82 2.02 -13.82
C VAL A 75 10.02 2.82 -12.53
N CYS A 76 9.62 4.08 -12.55
CA CYS A 76 9.58 4.92 -11.37
C CYS A 76 8.13 5.10 -10.92
N LEU A 77 7.84 4.70 -9.70
CA LEU A 77 6.54 4.86 -9.06
C LEU A 77 6.62 6.03 -8.08
N ILE A 78 5.64 6.91 -8.14
CA ILE A 78 5.50 7.99 -7.16
C ILE A 78 4.40 7.61 -6.19
N ALA A 79 4.75 7.47 -4.92
CA ALA A 79 3.81 7.09 -3.87
C ALA A 79 3.54 8.27 -2.94
N GLU A 80 2.27 8.58 -2.79
CA GLU A 80 1.75 9.56 -1.83
C GLU A 80 0.88 8.88 -0.78
N GLY A 81 0.77 9.52 0.36
CA GLY A 81 -0.14 9.16 1.43
C GLY A 81 0.51 8.51 2.63
N SER A 82 -0.08 8.79 3.79
CA SER A 82 0.43 8.38 5.09
C SER A 82 0.45 6.88 5.31
N LEU A 83 -0.39 6.11 4.62
CA LEU A 83 -0.38 4.66 4.73
C LEU A 83 0.86 4.05 4.08
N PHE A 84 1.20 4.49 2.87
CA PHE A 84 2.35 3.91 2.14
C PHE A 84 3.67 4.10 2.91
N TRP A 85 3.81 5.24 3.57
CA TRP A 85 4.99 5.60 4.37
C TRP A 85 4.82 5.32 5.86
N SER A 86 3.79 4.54 6.23
CA SER A 86 3.55 4.18 7.64
C SER A 86 4.61 3.21 8.16
N GLU A 87 4.96 3.39 9.43
CA GLU A 87 5.91 2.53 10.13
C GLU A 87 5.16 1.53 11.02
N SER A 88 5.66 0.31 11.06
CA SER A 88 5.21 -0.73 11.97
C SER A 88 6.32 -1.08 12.96
N ARG A 89 5.97 -1.19 14.24
CA ARG A 89 6.94 -1.55 15.30
C ARG A 89 7.23 -3.04 15.37
N LYS A 90 6.28 -3.87 15.00
CA LYS A 90 6.38 -5.33 15.11
C LYS A 90 6.55 -6.03 13.77
N ASP A 91 6.04 -5.41 12.71
CA ASP A 91 6.09 -5.92 11.35
C ASP A 91 6.97 -5.05 10.46
N LYS A 92 7.09 -5.44 9.21
CA LYS A 92 7.71 -4.60 8.20
C LYS A 92 6.83 -3.39 7.89
N ASN A 93 7.45 -2.27 7.56
CA ASN A 93 6.76 -1.08 7.10
C ASN A 93 5.98 -1.37 5.81
N TYR A 94 4.90 -0.63 5.58
CA TYR A 94 4.00 -0.88 4.46
C TYR A 94 4.70 -0.85 3.09
N ASN A 95 5.56 0.15 2.85
CA ASN A 95 6.34 0.26 1.62
C ASN A 95 7.26 -0.95 1.39
N ILE A 96 7.84 -1.51 2.45
CA ILE A 96 8.69 -2.70 2.38
C ILE A 96 7.85 -3.92 2.00
N LEU A 97 6.69 -4.10 2.63
CA LEU A 97 5.75 -5.19 2.29
C LEU A 97 5.31 -5.14 0.83
N VAL A 98 4.97 -3.94 0.34
CA VAL A 98 4.59 -3.73 -1.07
C VAL A 98 5.75 -4.09 -1.99
N MET A 99 6.96 -3.59 -1.72
CA MET A 99 8.13 -3.84 -2.57
C MET A 99 8.54 -5.31 -2.62
N GLU A 100 8.58 -5.98 -1.48
CA GLU A 100 8.92 -7.42 -1.44
C GLU A 100 7.92 -8.25 -2.24
N LYS A 101 6.62 -7.99 -2.05
CA LYS A 101 5.59 -8.71 -2.80
C LYS A 101 5.58 -8.36 -4.28
N LEU A 102 5.86 -7.11 -4.62
CA LEU A 102 6.00 -6.69 -6.01
C LEU A 102 7.16 -7.42 -6.71
N GLN A 103 8.32 -7.48 -6.07
CA GLN A 103 9.48 -8.19 -6.61
C GLN A 103 9.22 -9.70 -6.77
N GLU A 104 8.52 -10.32 -5.82
CA GLU A 104 8.08 -11.72 -5.94
C GLU A 104 7.19 -11.92 -7.16
N LEU A 105 6.16 -11.07 -7.34
CA LEU A 105 5.23 -11.16 -8.45
C LEU A 105 5.90 -10.87 -9.81
N LEU A 106 6.82 -9.91 -9.88
CA LEU A 106 7.57 -9.64 -11.11
C LEU A 106 8.45 -10.84 -11.50
N ARG A 107 9.02 -11.55 -10.54
CA ARG A 107 9.77 -12.79 -10.79
C ARG A 107 8.86 -13.89 -11.31
N GLU A 108 7.68 -14.08 -10.71
CA GLU A 108 6.69 -15.05 -11.18
C GLU A 108 6.18 -14.76 -12.60
N LEU A 109 6.16 -13.46 -12.98
CA LEU A 109 5.77 -13.00 -14.32
C LEU A 109 6.94 -12.97 -15.31
N GLU A 110 8.12 -13.43 -14.93
CA GLU A 110 9.35 -13.37 -15.76
C GLU A 110 9.71 -11.91 -16.17
N LEU A 111 9.51 -10.98 -15.25
CA LEU A 111 9.75 -9.54 -15.41
C LEU A 111 10.81 -8.99 -14.44
N GLU A 112 11.69 -9.84 -13.93
CA GLU A 112 12.78 -9.45 -13.04
C GLU A 112 13.82 -8.54 -13.67
N ASP A 113 13.83 -8.40 -15.00
CA ASP A 113 14.64 -7.44 -15.74
C ASP A 113 14.15 -5.99 -15.61
N VAL A 114 12.96 -5.78 -15.05
CA VAL A 114 12.39 -4.45 -14.81
C VAL A 114 12.78 -3.95 -13.43
N GLU A 115 13.64 -2.95 -13.40
CA GLU A 115 14.03 -2.25 -12.17
C GLU A 115 12.90 -1.30 -11.72
N VAL A 116 12.44 -1.43 -10.48
CA VAL A 116 11.37 -0.60 -9.93
C VAL A 116 11.91 0.30 -8.84
N HIS A 117 11.73 1.60 -8.99
CA HIS A 117 12.03 2.61 -7.99
C HIS A 117 10.73 3.24 -7.48
N ILE A 118 10.62 3.38 -6.15
CA ILE A 118 9.49 4.10 -5.54
C ILE A 118 10.02 5.34 -4.82
N ASN A 119 9.50 6.48 -5.22
CA ASN A 119 9.85 7.78 -4.64
C ASN A 119 8.61 8.44 -4.04
N SER A 120 8.82 9.32 -3.06
CA SER A 120 7.80 10.26 -2.59
C SER A 120 7.94 11.58 -3.34
N MET A 121 6.81 12.22 -3.61
CA MET A 121 6.78 13.59 -4.13
C MET A 121 5.61 14.32 -3.48
N ASP A 122 5.90 15.44 -2.85
CA ASP A 122 4.85 16.29 -2.27
C ASP A 122 3.97 16.87 -3.37
N ASN A 123 2.65 16.78 -3.17
CA ASN A 123 1.66 17.28 -4.12
C ASN A 123 1.74 16.67 -5.55
N ALA A 124 2.19 15.42 -5.69
CA ALA A 124 2.30 14.76 -7.00
C ALA A 124 0.97 14.77 -7.77
N ASN A 125 -0.15 14.53 -7.08
CA ASN A 125 -1.48 14.57 -7.68
C ASN A 125 -1.83 15.95 -8.24
N LEU A 126 -1.49 17.02 -7.52
CA LEU A 126 -1.74 18.39 -7.96
C LEU A 126 -0.86 18.75 -9.17
N ILE A 127 0.42 18.38 -9.13
CA ILE A 127 1.36 18.60 -10.22
C ILE A 127 0.93 17.81 -11.47
N GLY A 128 0.60 16.54 -11.31
CA GLY A 128 0.15 15.67 -12.40
C GLY A 128 -1.15 16.18 -13.07
N THR A 129 -2.11 16.62 -12.25
CA THR A 129 -3.35 17.23 -12.77
C THR A 129 -3.08 18.54 -13.51
N GLY A 130 -2.17 19.38 -13.00
CA GLY A 130 -1.74 20.60 -13.67
C GLY A 130 -1.10 20.34 -15.03
N ILE A 131 -0.22 19.36 -15.12
CA ILE A 131 0.42 18.94 -16.38
C ILE A 131 -0.63 18.40 -17.37
N ALA A 132 -1.53 17.53 -16.91
CA ALA A 132 -2.60 16.99 -17.75
C ALA A 132 -3.55 18.06 -18.29
N ALA A 133 -3.81 19.12 -17.53
CA ALA A 133 -4.64 20.25 -17.96
C ALA A 133 -3.96 21.14 -19.01
N LEU A 134 -2.62 21.12 -19.10
CA LEU A 134 -1.83 21.89 -20.06
C LEU A 134 -1.55 21.12 -21.34
N SER A 135 -1.76 19.82 -21.34
CA SER A 135 -1.58 18.95 -22.50
C SER A 135 -2.86 18.80 -23.33
#